data_b7562aaec4e866a9170afe65b710a959
#
_entry.id   b7562aaec4e866a9170afe65b710a959
#
_cell.length_a   1.000
_cell.length_b   1.000
_cell.length_c   1.000
_cell.angle_alpha   90.00
_cell.angle_beta   90.00
_cell.angle_gamma   90.00
#
_symmetry.space_group_name_H-M   'P 1'
#
loop_
_entity.id
_entity.type
_entity.pdbx_description
1 polymer ?
#
loop_
_entity_poly.entity_id
_entity_poly.type
_entity_poly.pdbx_seq_one_letter_code
_entity_poly.pdbx_strand_id
1 'polypeptide(L)'
;MKDGQAVFTNLEKCYIYRYIFAKGIESQKKINLKEELINKIPEIDIKKYVCQMLKDKTTNSIYKNNTLRQDKLLWIAREYQKQGIKYVEMTDTDLAKNGEPAIKMLEEIHSIMPLIEKETGVQIRFLIGIRRIPLTIIKDQKTSNTYLRENINVLRAVAKSPYVVGSDFIGEEINDISDLQPAIKEIVRYINEEDKDFTIRIHAGENDSLRNNVRKSIMCVKESLEKEQEMPRCRIGHGLYSEDLNTESGKELLKLMKDTGVVIEFQLTSNVRLNNLTDLSSHPIKRYLANNVNCVQGTDGCGFYGTDCMEEQMALTNLL
;
A
#
# COMPACT_ATOMS: atom_id res chain seq x y z
N MET A 1 -9.22 -16.67 24.74
CA MET A 1 -10.63 -16.38 25.08
C MET A 1 -10.63 -15.51 26.33
N LYS A 2 -11.36 -14.41 26.33
CA LYS A 2 -11.53 -13.56 27.50
C LYS A 2 -13.03 -13.53 27.80
N ASP A 3 -13.40 -13.85 29.01
CA ASP A 3 -14.80 -13.89 29.47
C ASP A 3 -15.72 -14.78 28.60
N GLY A 4 -15.21 -15.92 28.12
CA GLY A 4 -15.93 -16.82 27.23
C GLY A 4 -16.06 -16.38 25.78
N GLN A 5 -15.60 -15.20 25.43
CA GLN A 5 -15.63 -14.67 24.08
C GLN A 5 -14.27 -14.83 23.36
N ALA A 6 -14.32 -15.10 22.06
CA ALA A 6 -13.13 -15.10 21.23
C ALA A 6 -12.58 -13.66 21.09
N VAL A 7 -11.32 -13.51 21.46
CA VAL A 7 -10.59 -12.26 21.28
C VAL A 7 -9.61 -12.45 20.13
N PHE A 8 -9.73 -11.62 19.10
CA PHE A 8 -8.85 -11.64 17.94
C PHE A 8 -7.88 -10.47 17.99
N THR A 9 -6.63 -10.71 17.64
CA THR A 9 -5.68 -9.65 17.31
C THR A 9 -6.16 -8.87 16.10
N ASN A 10 -5.63 -7.66 15.88
CA ASN A 10 -5.99 -6.89 14.69
C ASN A 10 -5.57 -7.58 13.40
N LEU A 11 -4.43 -8.28 13.39
CA LEU A 11 -4.00 -9.09 12.26
C LEU A 11 -4.99 -10.21 11.95
N GLU A 12 -5.43 -10.96 12.95
CA GLU A 12 -6.45 -11.99 12.80
C GLU A 12 -7.76 -11.42 12.29
N LYS A 13 -8.17 -10.23 12.77
CA LYS A 13 -9.34 -9.51 12.25
C LYS A 13 -9.17 -9.20 10.77
N CYS A 14 -8.00 -8.73 10.33
CA CYS A 14 -7.72 -8.46 8.92
C CYS A 14 -7.77 -9.72 8.05
N TYR A 15 -7.21 -10.85 8.51
CA TYR A 15 -7.30 -12.13 7.81
C TYR A 15 -8.75 -12.64 7.74
N ILE A 16 -9.50 -12.51 8.82
CA ILE A 16 -10.92 -12.86 8.88
C ILE A 16 -11.71 -12.02 7.87
N TYR A 17 -11.45 -10.72 7.77
CA TYR A 17 -12.06 -9.86 6.77
C TYR A 17 -11.76 -10.31 5.35
N ARG A 18 -10.49 -10.55 5.04
CA ARG A 18 -10.09 -11.08 3.73
C ARG A 18 -10.82 -12.39 3.42
N TYR A 19 -10.91 -13.27 4.39
CA TYR A 19 -11.60 -14.55 4.24
C TYR A 19 -13.11 -14.38 4.03
N ILE A 20 -13.76 -13.51 4.79
CA ILE A 20 -15.20 -13.25 4.74
C ILE A 20 -15.61 -12.64 3.40
N PHE A 21 -14.81 -11.68 2.90
CA PHE A 21 -15.11 -10.93 1.68
C PHE A 21 -14.39 -11.47 0.44
N ALA A 22 -13.63 -12.56 0.56
CA ALA A 22 -13.06 -13.24 -0.60
C ALA A 22 -14.18 -13.82 -1.47
N LYS A 23 -14.08 -13.64 -2.78
CA LYS A 23 -14.97 -14.31 -3.72
C LYS A 23 -14.87 -15.83 -3.57
N GLY A 24 -16.00 -16.55 -3.65
CA GLY A 24 -16.03 -18.01 -3.64
C GLY A 24 -16.18 -18.67 -2.27
N ILE A 25 -16.62 -17.93 -1.24
CA ILE A 25 -17.00 -18.53 0.04
C ILE A 25 -18.42 -19.10 -0.08
N GLU A 26 -18.53 -20.34 -0.47
CA GLU A 26 -19.84 -20.98 -0.76
C GLU A 26 -20.26 -22.04 0.26
N SER A 27 -19.41 -22.46 1.18
CA SER A 27 -19.78 -23.48 2.16
C SER A 27 -20.57 -22.92 3.34
N GLN A 28 -21.56 -23.67 3.83
CA GLN A 28 -22.37 -23.28 4.98
C GLN A 28 -21.52 -22.99 6.23
N LYS A 29 -20.42 -23.71 6.42
CA LYS A 29 -19.47 -23.47 7.51
C LYS A 29 -18.82 -22.07 7.41
N LYS A 30 -18.50 -21.61 6.21
CA LYS A 30 -17.93 -20.28 5.97
C LYS A 30 -18.99 -19.18 6.14
N ILE A 31 -20.24 -19.44 5.76
CA ILE A 31 -21.37 -18.53 5.95
C ILE A 31 -21.64 -18.32 7.44
N ASN A 32 -21.68 -19.38 8.23
CA ASN A 32 -21.88 -19.31 9.67
C ASN A 32 -20.73 -18.57 10.37
N LEU A 33 -19.48 -18.85 9.96
CA LEU A 33 -18.31 -18.13 10.44
C LEU A 33 -18.39 -16.64 10.11
N LYS A 34 -18.82 -16.31 8.89
CA LYS A 34 -19.04 -14.93 8.44
C LYS A 34 -20.02 -14.18 9.34
N GLU A 35 -21.18 -14.76 9.63
CA GLU A 35 -22.21 -14.13 10.47
C GLU A 35 -21.72 -13.95 11.91
N GLU A 36 -21.08 -14.97 12.46
CA GLU A 36 -20.53 -14.92 13.80
C GLU A 36 -19.44 -13.86 13.96
N LEU A 37 -18.58 -13.70 12.97
CA LEU A 37 -17.44 -12.78 13.01
C LEU A 37 -17.82 -11.34 12.70
N ILE A 38 -18.74 -11.10 11.77
CA ILE A 38 -19.26 -9.75 11.49
C ILE A 38 -19.85 -9.13 12.76
N ASN A 39 -20.54 -9.91 13.57
CA ASN A 39 -21.13 -9.43 14.81
C ASN A 39 -20.08 -9.16 15.92
N LYS A 40 -18.86 -9.70 15.79
CA LYS A 40 -17.77 -9.57 16.76
C LYS A 40 -16.69 -8.58 16.39
N ILE A 41 -16.79 -7.93 15.22
CA ILE A 41 -15.83 -6.90 14.77
C ILE A 41 -16.56 -5.56 14.76
N PRO A 42 -16.71 -4.89 15.92
CA PRO A 42 -17.58 -3.74 16.04
C PRO A 42 -17.06 -2.47 15.38
N GLU A 43 -15.77 -2.38 15.08
CA GLU A 43 -15.11 -1.11 14.79
C GLU A 43 -14.77 -0.89 13.32
N ILE A 44 -14.89 -1.93 12.48
CA ILE A 44 -14.63 -1.77 11.04
C ILE A 44 -15.95 -1.95 10.31
N ASP A 45 -16.56 -0.85 9.98
CA ASP A 45 -17.89 -0.85 9.38
C ASP A 45 -17.81 -1.00 7.84
N ILE A 46 -17.11 -2.06 7.38
CA ILE A 46 -17.11 -2.42 5.95
C ILE A 46 -18.55 -2.63 5.45
N LYS A 47 -19.42 -3.18 6.31
CA LYS A 47 -20.83 -3.37 5.97
C LYS A 47 -21.50 -2.02 5.69
N LYS A 48 -21.23 -1.00 6.48
CA LYS A 48 -21.72 0.37 6.24
C LYS A 48 -21.17 0.91 4.92
N TYR A 49 -19.87 0.78 4.66
CA TYR A 49 -19.26 1.21 3.41
C TYR A 49 -19.84 0.48 2.19
N VAL A 50 -19.97 -0.84 2.25
CA VAL A 50 -20.57 -1.62 1.16
C VAL A 50 -22.06 -1.28 0.99
N CYS A 51 -22.81 -1.12 2.05
CA CYS A 51 -24.23 -0.72 1.99
C CYS A 51 -24.40 0.68 1.43
N GLN A 52 -23.53 1.63 1.80
CA GLN A 52 -23.56 2.99 1.24
C GLN A 52 -23.26 2.99 -0.25
N MET A 53 -22.20 2.28 -0.67
CA MET A 53 -21.86 2.14 -2.07
C MET A 53 -23.00 1.51 -2.90
N LEU A 54 -23.64 0.47 -2.38
CA LEU A 54 -24.79 -0.17 -3.04
C LEU A 54 -25.99 0.76 -3.11
N LYS A 55 -26.24 1.54 -2.06
CA LYS A 55 -27.31 2.53 -2.02
C LYS A 55 -27.08 3.63 -3.07
N ASP A 56 -25.87 4.16 -3.16
CA ASP A 56 -25.51 5.18 -4.14
C ASP A 56 -25.70 4.64 -5.56
N LYS A 57 -25.28 3.39 -5.82
CA LYS A 57 -25.46 2.73 -7.11
C LYS A 57 -26.93 2.56 -7.49
N THR A 58 -27.79 2.22 -6.55
CA THR A 58 -29.23 2.00 -6.82
C THR A 58 -30.01 3.29 -7.01
N THR A 59 -29.54 4.40 -6.45
CA THR A 59 -30.24 5.70 -6.49
C THR A 59 -29.79 6.60 -7.63
N ASN A 60 -28.64 6.32 -8.27
CA ASN A 60 -28.06 7.18 -9.28
C ASN A 60 -28.00 6.48 -10.65
N SER A 61 -28.87 6.89 -11.57
CA SER A 61 -28.97 6.30 -12.92
C SER A 61 -27.74 6.51 -13.80
N ILE A 62 -26.88 7.51 -13.50
CA ILE A 62 -25.67 7.80 -14.25
C ILE A 62 -24.67 6.63 -14.18
N TYR A 63 -24.68 5.90 -13.07
CA TYR A 63 -23.73 4.81 -12.81
C TYR A 63 -24.24 3.43 -13.13
N LYS A 64 -25.39 3.33 -13.77
CA LYS A 64 -26.06 2.05 -14.05
C LYS A 64 -25.19 1.07 -14.85
N ASN A 65 -24.30 1.60 -15.69
CA ASN A 65 -23.43 0.80 -16.54
C ASN A 65 -22.00 0.62 -15.99
N ASN A 66 -21.72 1.16 -14.79
CA ASN A 66 -20.40 1.01 -14.18
C ASN A 66 -20.15 -0.43 -13.73
N THR A 67 -18.90 -0.84 -13.81
CA THR A 67 -18.44 -2.02 -13.08
C THR A 67 -18.39 -1.76 -11.59
N LEU A 68 -18.32 -2.82 -10.79
CA LEU A 68 -18.19 -2.68 -9.34
C LEU A 68 -16.90 -1.92 -8.94
N ARG A 69 -15.82 -2.05 -9.71
CA ARG A 69 -14.57 -1.31 -9.48
C ARG A 69 -14.76 0.18 -9.72
N GLN A 70 -15.41 0.55 -10.80
CA GLN A 70 -15.71 1.94 -11.13
C GLN A 70 -16.58 2.60 -10.06
N ASP A 71 -17.61 1.90 -9.58
CA ASP A 71 -18.44 2.39 -8.49
C ASP A 71 -17.65 2.57 -7.19
N LYS A 72 -16.75 1.65 -6.86
CA LYS A 72 -15.85 1.78 -5.70
C LYS A 72 -14.95 2.99 -5.81
N LEU A 73 -14.33 3.20 -6.96
CA LEU A 73 -13.42 4.33 -7.17
C LEU A 73 -14.16 5.67 -7.03
N LEU A 74 -15.35 5.77 -7.60
CA LEU A 74 -16.19 6.96 -7.46
C LEU A 74 -16.61 7.19 -6.01
N TRP A 75 -17.03 6.12 -5.31
CA TRP A 75 -17.37 6.22 -3.90
C TRP A 75 -16.16 6.65 -3.05
N ILE A 76 -14.99 6.05 -3.25
CA ILE A 76 -13.75 6.43 -2.58
C ILE A 76 -13.41 7.90 -2.82
N ALA A 77 -13.52 8.36 -4.07
CA ALA A 77 -13.26 9.76 -4.42
C ALA A 77 -14.20 10.73 -3.68
N ARG A 78 -15.47 10.37 -3.54
CA ARG A 78 -16.44 11.17 -2.76
C ARG A 78 -16.11 11.21 -1.28
N GLU A 79 -15.64 10.08 -0.69
CA GLU A 79 -15.19 10.08 0.70
C GLU A 79 -13.94 10.97 0.88
N TYR A 80 -13.00 10.92 -0.04
CA TYR A 80 -11.84 11.81 -0.03
C TYR A 80 -12.23 13.29 -0.23
N GLN A 81 -13.19 13.57 -1.12
CA GLN A 81 -13.72 14.93 -1.29
C GLN A 81 -14.29 15.49 0.03
N LYS A 82 -15.04 14.68 0.77
CA LYS A 82 -15.60 15.09 2.09
C LYS A 82 -14.50 15.43 3.10
N GLN A 83 -13.36 14.80 3.00
CA GLN A 83 -12.17 15.03 3.82
C GLN A 83 -11.29 16.19 3.30
N GLY A 84 -11.68 16.84 2.20
CA GLY A 84 -10.91 17.92 1.59
C GLY A 84 -9.69 17.47 0.80
N ILE A 85 -9.52 16.17 0.56
CA ILE A 85 -8.38 15.60 -0.17
C ILE A 85 -8.56 15.86 -1.66
N LYS A 86 -7.49 16.29 -2.33
CA LYS A 86 -7.48 16.62 -3.75
C LYS A 86 -6.66 15.66 -4.60
N TYR A 87 -5.70 14.97 -4.00
CA TYR A 87 -4.81 14.03 -4.66
C TYR A 87 -4.56 12.82 -3.78
N VAL A 88 -4.64 11.64 -4.37
CA VAL A 88 -4.38 10.37 -3.68
C VAL A 88 -3.71 9.37 -4.60
N GLU A 89 -2.77 8.62 -4.06
CA GLU A 89 -2.17 7.47 -4.72
C GLU A 89 -2.64 6.18 -4.06
N MET A 90 -3.03 5.23 -4.87
CA MET A 90 -3.56 3.93 -4.44
C MET A 90 -2.75 2.81 -5.07
N THR A 91 -2.35 1.83 -4.28
CA THR A 91 -1.71 0.61 -4.79
C THR A 91 -2.76 -0.43 -5.18
N ASP A 92 -2.64 -0.98 -6.39
CA ASP A 92 -3.48 -2.10 -6.82
C ASP A 92 -2.65 -3.19 -7.50
N THR A 93 -2.89 -4.44 -7.07
CA THR A 93 -2.16 -5.61 -7.58
C THR A 93 -2.68 -6.14 -8.91
N ASP A 94 -3.88 -5.75 -9.32
CA ASP A 94 -4.40 -6.17 -10.63
C ASP A 94 -3.60 -5.54 -11.77
N LEU A 95 -3.00 -4.36 -11.54
CA LEU A 95 -2.10 -3.70 -12.49
C LEU A 95 -0.77 -4.45 -12.73
N ALA A 96 -0.38 -5.37 -11.85
CA ALA A 96 0.79 -6.23 -12.04
C ALA A 96 0.44 -7.61 -12.62
N LYS A 97 -0.83 -7.95 -12.76
CA LYS A 97 -1.25 -9.25 -13.27
C LYS A 97 -1.09 -9.32 -14.77
N ASN A 98 -0.48 -10.40 -15.23
CA ASN A 98 -0.30 -10.65 -16.66
C ASN A 98 -1.65 -10.84 -17.38
N GLY A 99 -1.77 -10.23 -18.57
CA GLY A 99 -2.89 -10.40 -19.49
C GLY A 99 -4.15 -9.59 -19.14
N GLU A 100 -5.31 -10.24 -19.32
CA GLU A 100 -6.63 -9.61 -19.24
C GLU A 100 -6.92 -8.79 -17.97
N PRO A 101 -6.53 -9.20 -16.76
CA PRO A 101 -6.85 -8.43 -15.56
C PRO A 101 -6.25 -7.02 -15.54
N ALA A 102 -5.01 -6.85 -16.00
CA ALA A 102 -4.38 -5.54 -16.04
C ALA A 102 -5.01 -4.64 -17.13
N ILE A 103 -5.28 -5.20 -18.31
CA ILE A 103 -5.95 -4.48 -19.42
C ILE A 103 -7.33 -4.02 -18.97
N LYS A 104 -8.14 -4.92 -18.43
CA LYS A 104 -9.48 -4.60 -17.95
C LYS A 104 -9.48 -3.52 -16.87
N MET A 105 -8.53 -3.58 -15.94
CA MET A 105 -8.40 -2.54 -14.92
C MET A 105 -8.04 -1.18 -15.53
N LEU A 106 -7.12 -1.13 -16.51
CA LEU A 106 -6.80 0.12 -17.20
C LEU A 106 -8.00 0.70 -17.95
N GLU A 107 -8.77 -0.13 -18.64
CA GLU A 107 -9.99 0.30 -19.33
C GLU A 107 -11.01 0.89 -18.35
N GLU A 108 -11.22 0.21 -17.20
CA GLU A 108 -12.10 0.69 -16.14
C GLU A 108 -11.62 2.03 -15.55
N ILE A 109 -10.30 2.19 -15.34
CA ILE A 109 -9.69 3.43 -14.85
C ILE A 109 -9.89 4.55 -15.88
N HIS A 110 -9.48 4.33 -17.13
CA HIS A 110 -9.55 5.35 -18.18
C HIS A 110 -10.98 5.84 -18.42
N SER A 111 -11.97 4.98 -18.29
CA SER A 111 -13.37 5.35 -18.50
C SER A 111 -13.98 6.13 -17.33
N ILE A 112 -13.54 5.90 -16.08
CA ILE A 112 -14.15 6.50 -14.89
C ILE A 112 -13.42 7.73 -14.36
N MET A 113 -12.08 7.83 -14.53
CA MET A 113 -11.29 8.91 -13.94
C MET A 113 -11.74 10.31 -14.38
N PRO A 114 -12.02 10.58 -15.65
CA PRO A 114 -12.51 11.91 -16.07
C PRO A 114 -13.81 12.31 -15.35
N LEU A 115 -14.70 11.36 -15.10
CA LEU A 115 -15.94 11.59 -14.37
C LEU A 115 -15.65 11.88 -12.88
N ILE A 116 -14.78 11.10 -12.26
CA ILE A 116 -14.38 11.28 -10.88
C ILE A 116 -13.76 12.67 -10.67
N GLU A 117 -12.79 13.05 -11.49
CA GLU A 117 -12.13 14.34 -11.38
C GLU A 117 -13.11 15.51 -11.58
N LYS A 118 -14.03 15.38 -12.53
CA LYS A 118 -15.07 16.38 -12.80
C LYS A 118 -16.05 16.53 -11.63
N GLU A 119 -16.52 15.42 -11.05
CA GLU A 119 -17.55 15.45 -10.01
C GLU A 119 -17.00 15.80 -8.63
N THR A 120 -15.83 15.30 -8.30
CA THR A 120 -15.28 15.38 -6.95
C THR A 120 -14.12 16.35 -6.80
N GLY A 121 -13.46 16.68 -7.90
CA GLY A 121 -12.19 17.42 -7.89
C GLY A 121 -11.03 16.61 -7.28
N VAL A 122 -11.19 15.31 -7.10
CA VAL A 122 -10.16 14.41 -6.54
C VAL A 122 -9.44 13.71 -7.69
N GLN A 123 -8.13 13.81 -7.69
CA GLN A 123 -7.26 13.08 -8.60
C GLN A 123 -6.78 11.79 -7.94
N ILE A 124 -7.18 10.65 -8.48
CA ILE A 124 -6.67 9.35 -8.06
C ILE A 124 -5.59 8.92 -9.04
N ARG A 125 -4.46 8.48 -8.52
CA ARG A 125 -3.37 7.87 -9.27
C ARG A 125 -3.05 6.51 -8.69
N PHE A 126 -2.44 5.65 -9.50
CA PHE A 126 -2.20 4.27 -9.12
C PHE A 126 -0.72 3.95 -9.06
N LEU A 127 -0.36 3.13 -8.07
CA LEU A 127 0.90 2.43 -7.99
C LEU A 127 0.68 0.95 -8.35
N ILE A 128 1.54 0.41 -9.18
CA ILE A 128 1.50 -0.99 -9.58
C ILE A 128 1.96 -1.85 -8.41
N GLY A 129 1.04 -2.60 -7.79
CA GLY A 129 1.33 -3.43 -6.63
C GLY A 129 2.04 -4.73 -7.00
N ILE A 130 3.33 -4.82 -6.75
CA ILE A 130 4.15 -6.02 -6.98
C ILE A 130 4.25 -6.81 -5.68
N ARG A 131 3.75 -8.03 -5.68
CA ARG A 131 3.79 -8.89 -4.49
C ARG A 131 5.19 -9.44 -4.26
N ARG A 132 5.76 -9.14 -3.08
CA ARG A 132 7.11 -9.58 -2.70
C ARG A 132 7.22 -11.09 -2.47
N ILE A 133 6.19 -11.72 -1.91
CA ILE A 133 6.22 -13.14 -1.53
C ILE A 133 6.51 -14.07 -2.72
N PRO A 134 5.84 -13.98 -3.88
CA PRO A 134 6.18 -14.83 -5.02
C PRO A 134 7.60 -14.65 -5.52
N LEU A 135 8.18 -13.44 -5.37
CA LEU A 135 9.55 -13.16 -5.81
C LEU A 135 10.60 -13.79 -4.89
N THR A 136 10.25 -14.07 -3.64
CA THR A 136 11.21 -14.45 -2.60
C THR A 136 11.06 -15.89 -2.10
N ILE A 137 9.86 -16.45 -2.12
CA ILE A 137 9.59 -17.83 -1.64
C ILE A 137 9.74 -18.87 -2.72
N ILE A 138 9.47 -18.52 -3.98
CA ILE A 138 9.63 -19.44 -5.09
C ILE A 138 11.13 -19.65 -5.32
N LYS A 139 11.66 -20.72 -4.71
CA LYS A 139 13.09 -21.09 -4.83
C LYS A 139 13.47 -21.68 -6.19
N ASP A 140 12.51 -22.00 -7.02
CA ASP A 140 12.76 -22.39 -8.40
C ASP A 140 13.12 -21.15 -9.23
N GLN A 141 14.40 -21.01 -9.54
CA GLN A 141 14.94 -19.86 -10.29
C GLN A 141 14.21 -19.64 -11.62
N LYS A 142 13.78 -20.70 -12.29
CA LYS A 142 13.07 -20.60 -13.56
C LYS A 142 11.71 -19.95 -13.38
N THR A 143 10.94 -20.38 -12.40
CA THR A 143 9.60 -19.83 -12.08
C THR A 143 9.70 -18.43 -11.54
N SER A 144 10.65 -18.16 -10.63
CA SER A 144 10.90 -16.83 -10.09
C SER A 144 11.30 -15.82 -11.19
N ASN A 145 12.21 -16.20 -12.07
CA ASN A 145 12.63 -15.36 -13.20
C ASN A 145 11.49 -15.12 -14.20
N THR A 146 10.63 -16.09 -14.40
CA THR A 146 9.44 -15.95 -15.26
C THR A 146 8.46 -14.97 -14.64
N TYR A 147 8.13 -15.13 -13.35
CA TYR A 147 7.25 -14.24 -12.61
C TYR A 147 7.77 -12.80 -12.63
N LEU A 148 9.06 -12.60 -12.34
CA LEU A 148 9.69 -11.29 -12.40
C LEU A 148 9.54 -10.66 -13.80
N ARG A 149 9.92 -11.40 -14.84
CA ARG A 149 9.85 -10.91 -16.23
C ARG A 149 8.44 -10.53 -16.64
N GLU A 150 7.45 -11.36 -16.29
CA GLU A 150 6.05 -11.07 -16.58
C GLU A 150 5.58 -9.80 -15.88
N ASN A 151 5.89 -9.64 -14.60
CA ASN A 151 5.54 -8.43 -13.86
C ASN A 151 6.19 -7.17 -14.45
N ILE A 152 7.46 -7.22 -14.84
CA ILE A 152 8.16 -6.08 -15.44
C ILE A 152 7.60 -5.76 -16.84
N ASN A 153 7.27 -6.75 -17.64
CA ASN A 153 6.64 -6.52 -18.94
C ASN A 153 5.27 -5.86 -18.80
N VAL A 154 4.46 -6.33 -17.85
CA VAL A 154 3.17 -5.71 -17.54
C VAL A 154 3.37 -4.29 -17.02
N LEU A 155 4.33 -4.08 -16.10
CA LEU A 155 4.65 -2.76 -15.57
C LEU A 155 4.97 -1.78 -16.71
N ARG A 156 5.87 -2.13 -17.62
CA ARG A 156 6.26 -1.26 -18.75
C ARG A 156 5.08 -0.90 -19.67
N ALA A 157 4.11 -1.81 -19.81
CA ALA A 157 2.91 -1.56 -20.59
C ALA A 157 1.91 -0.65 -19.86
N VAL A 158 1.69 -0.93 -18.57
CA VAL A 158 0.68 -0.25 -17.73
C VAL A 158 1.14 1.16 -17.33
N ALA A 159 2.44 1.35 -17.09
CA ALA A 159 3.04 2.62 -16.69
C ALA A 159 2.90 3.74 -17.75
N LYS A 160 2.56 3.39 -19.00
CA LYS A 160 2.25 4.39 -20.05
C LYS A 160 0.92 5.12 -19.83
N SER A 161 0.10 4.65 -18.90
CA SER A 161 -1.15 5.30 -18.53
C SER A 161 -0.88 6.55 -17.69
N PRO A 162 -1.52 7.71 -17.98
CA PRO A 162 -1.36 8.93 -17.17
C PRO A 162 -1.94 8.81 -15.76
N TYR A 163 -2.66 7.73 -15.49
CA TYR A 163 -3.19 7.42 -14.15
C TYR A 163 -2.29 6.54 -13.32
N VAL A 164 -1.20 6.03 -13.91
CA VAL A 164 -0.21 5.18 -13.21
C VAL A 164 1.07 5.98 -13.01
N VAL A 165 1.47 6.16 -11.75
CA VAL A 165 2.57 7.08 -11.38
C VAL A 165 3.72 6.40 -10.65
N GLY A 166 3.64 5.09 -10.46
CA GLY A 166 4.70 4.37 -9.76
C GLY A 166 4.42 2.88 -9.58
N SER A 167 5.33 2.24 -8.89
CA SER A 167 5.25 0.86 -8.44
C SER A 167 5.39 0.77 -6.93
N ASP A 168 4.92 -0.33 -6.35
CA ASP A 168 4.95 -0.56 -4.93
C ASP A 168 5.23 -2.04 -4.62
N PHE A 169 6.30 -2.33 -3.91
CA PHE A 169 6.58 -3.67 -3.40
C PHE A 169 5.79 -3.90 -2.12
N ILE A 170 4.75 -4.73 -2.21
CA ILE A 170 3.77 -4.97 -1.16
C ILE A 170 3.74 -6.42 -0.69
N GLY A 171 3.02 -6.64 0.40
CA GLY A 171 2.82 -7.92 1.05
C GLY A 171 3.66 -8.07 2.30
N GLU A 172 3.42 -9.13 3.05
CA GLU A 172 4.06 -9.35 4.34
C GLU A 172 5.58 -9.29 4.26
N GLU A 173 6.19 -8.54 5.16
CA GLU A 173 7.63 -8.39 5.26
C GLU A 173 8.24 -9.58 5.99
N ILE A 174 8.36 -10.72 5.31
CA ILE A 174 8.90 -11.98 5.84
C ILE A 174 10.31 -12.31 5.34
N ASN A 175 10.86 -11.51 4.45
CA ASN A 175 12.14 -11.73 3.77
C ASN A 175 13.04 -10.53 3.83
N ASP A 176 14.32 -10.80 3.67
CA ASP A 176 15.31 -9.77 3.40
C ASP A 176 14.98 -9.05 2.08
N ILE A 177 15.00 -7.73 2.11
CA ILE A 177 14.70 -6.92 0.92
C ILE A 177 15.70 -7.12 -0.20
N SER A 178 16.91 -7.57 0.10
CA SER A 178 17.94 -7.88 -0.90
C SER A 178 17.49 -8.97 -1.88
N ASP A 179 16.55 -9.82 -1.47
CA ASP A 179 15.95 -10.82 -2.35
C ASP A 179 15.14 -10.20 -3.51
N LEU A 180 14.74 -8.93 -3.35
CA LEU A 180 14.02 -8.16 -4.39
C LEU A 180 14.95 -7.35 -5.29
N GLN A 181 16.28 -7.38 -5.06
CA GLN A 181 17.25 -6.60 -5.83
C GLN A 181 17.07 -6.74 -7.36
N PRO A 182 16.85 -7.94 -7.94
CA PRO A 182 16.64 -8.05 -9.38
C PRO A 182 15.41 -7.27 -9.89
N ALA A 183 14.32 -7.28 -9.12
CA ALA A 183 13.10 -6.56 -9.47
C ALA A 183 13.29 -5.04 -9.33
N ILE A 184 13.92 -4.61 -8.24
CA ILE A 184 14.23 -3.20 -7.98
C ILE A 184 15.10 -2.65 -9.11
N LYS A 185 16.14 -3.39 -9.53
CA LYS A 185 17.02 -3.00 -10.62
C LYS A 185 16.27 -2.77 -11.94
N GLU A 186 15.35 -3.66 -12.29
CA GLU A 186 14.55 -3.51 -13.50
C GLU A 186 13.64 -2.27 -13.46
N ILE A 187 13.06 -1.96 -12.29
CA ILE A 187 12.22 -0.77 -12.13
C ILE A 187 13.07 0.50 -12.18
N VAL A 188 14.22 0.51 -11.50
CA VAL A 188 15.17 1.66 -11.55
C VAL A 188 15.64 1.89 -12.99
N ARG A 189 15.90 0.83 -13.74
CA ARG A 189 16.25 0.94 -15.17
C ARG A 189 15.10 1.56 -15.97
N TYR A 190 13.87 1.08 -15.78
CA TYR A 190 12.69 1.66 -16.42
C TYR A 190 12.56 3.16 -16.12
N ILE A 191 12.71 3.56 -14.86
CA ILE A 191 12.63 4.98 -14.45
C ILE A 191 13.65 5.83 -15.18
N ASN A 192 14.90 5.37 -15.26
CA ASN A 192 15.95 6.14 -15.91
C ASN A 192 15.85 6.19 -17.44
N GLU A 193 15.31 5.14 -18.06
CA GLU A 193 15.18 5.04 -19.51
C GLU A 193 13.89 5.67 -20.05
N GLU A 194 12.77 5.54 -19.36
CA GLU A 194 11.45 5.81 -19.92
C GLU A 194 10.65 6.90 -19.18
N ASP A 195 10.71 6.96 -17.83
CA ASP A 195 9.90 7.90 -17.05
C ASP A 195 10.56 8.30 -15.72
N LYS A 196 11.26 9.40 -15.70
CA LYS A 196 11.95 9.93 -14.51
C LYS A 196 11.01 10.39 -13.39
N ASP A 197 9.73 10.59 -13.68
CA ASP A 197 8.74 10.98 -12.69
C ASP A 197 8.08 9.77 -12.01
N PHE A 198 8.29 8.57 -12.55
CA PHE A 198 7.76 7.33 -11.98
C PHE A 198 8.37 7.03 -10.61
N THR A 199 7.52 6.79 -9.63
CA THR A 199 7.92 6.54 -8.23
C THR A 199 8.17 5.06 -7.98
N ILE A 200 9.22 4.73 -7.25
CA ILE A 200 9.37 3.41 -6.64
C ILE A 200 9.05 3.49 -5.15
N ARG A 201 8.07 2.72 -4.70
CA ARG A 201 7.69 2.55 -3.30
C ARG A 201 8.04 1.15 -2.84
N ILE A 202 8.55 1.01 -1.63
CA ILE A 202 8.95 -0.27 -1.04
C ILE A 202 8.44 -0.33 0.39
N HIS A 203 7.59 -1.29 0.72
CA HIS A 203 7.24 -1.56 2.11
C HIS A 203 8.44 -2.14 2.84
N ALA A 204 8.92 -1.44 3.85
CA ALA A 204 10.04 -1.88 4.67
C ALA A 204 9.98 -1.30 6.08
N GLY A 205 10.44 -2.07 7.05
CA GLY A 205 10.40 -1.68 8.45
C GLY A 205 9.02 -1.79 9.09
N GLU A 206 8.13 -2.62 8.56
CA GLU A 206 6.86 -2.96 9.19
C GLU A 206 7.04 -4.09 10.22
N ASN A 207 8.02 -4.97 10.00
CA ASN A 207 8.31 -6.12 10.83
C ASN A 207 9.58 -5.90 11.67
N ASP A 208 9.46 -6.09 13.00
CA ASP A 208 10.56 -5.93 13.96
C ASP A 208 11.74 -6.91 13.72
N SER A 209 11.48 -8.06 13.15
CA SER A 209 12.53 -9.05 12.87
C SER A 209 13.47 -8.68 11.72
N LEU A 210 13.14 -7.65 10.95
CA LEU A 210 13.86 -7.25 9.71
C LEU A 210 14.30 -5.79 9.73
N ARG A 211 14.85 -5.33 10.85
CA ARG A 211 15.23 -3.92 11.09
C ARG A 211 16.18 -3.33 10.04
N ASN A 212 16.95 -4.16 9.34
CA ASN A 212 17.86 -3.68 8.30
C ASN A 212 17.18 -3.43 6.95
N ASN A 213 15.91 -3.83 6.78
CA ASN A 213 15.24 -3.72 5.50
C ASN A 213 15.06 -2.28 5.03
N VAL A 214 14.89 -1.32 5.94
CA VAL A 214 14.81 0.10 5.57
C VAL A 214 16.10 0.56 4.88
N ARG A 215 17.27 0.33 5.50
CA ARG A 215 18.57 0.63 4.90
C ARG A 215 18.79 -0.12 3.59
N LYS A 216 18.52 -1.42 3.60
CA LYS A 216 18.70 -2.27 2.42
C LYS A 216 17.83 -1.84 1.26
N SER A 217 16.59 -1.40 1.50
CA SER A 217 15.72 -0.86 0.44
C SER A 217 16.36 0.34 -0.27
N ILE A 218 16.88 1.29 0.50
CA ILE A 218 17.55 2.47 -0.04
C ILE A 218 18.82 2.06 -0.81
N MET A 219 19.59 1.15 -0.22
CA MET A 219 20.83 0.66 -0.85
C MET A 219 20.54 -0.12 -2.14
N CYS A 220 19.52 -0.99 -2.15
CA CYS A 220 19.11 -1.71 -3.35
C CYS A 220 18.76 -0.77 -4.51
N VAL A 221 18.04 0.32 -4.23
CA VAL A 221 17.75 1.33 -5.27
C VAL A 221 19.05 2.01 -5.71
N LYS A 222 19.87 2.46 -4.76
CA LYS A 222 21.14 3.16 -5.05
C LYS A 222 22.13 2.30 -5.83
N GLU A 223 22.27 1.03 -5.47
CA GLU A 223 23.16 0.07 -6.14
C GLU A 223 22.65 -0.37 -7.53
N SER A 224 21.39 -0.08 -7.82
CA SER A 224 20.80 -0.32 -9.14
C SER A 224 21.07 0.81 -10.13
N LEU A 225 21.58 1.94 -9.66
CA LEU A 225 21.94 3.08 -10.50
C LEU A 225 23.24 2.82 -11.28
N GLU A 226 23.26 3.23 -12.53
CA GLU A 226 24.46 3.29 -13.34
C GLU A 226 25.21 4.60 -13.07
N LYS A 227 26.41 4.69 -13.60
CA LYS A 227 27.24 5.90 -13.46
C LYS A 227 26.48 7.13 -14.00
N GLU A 228 26.49 8.21 -13.23
CA GLU A 228 25.84 9.49 -13.57
C GLU A 228 24.30 9.49 -13.50
N GLN A 229 23.66 8.38 -13.07
CA GLN A 229 22.23 8.37 -12.78
C GLN A 229 21.93 8.92 -11.39
N GLU A 230 20.83 9.66 -11.28
CA GLU A 230 20.37 10.22 -10.02
C GLU A 230 19.40 9.26 -9.31
N MET A 231 19.28 9.42 -7.99
CA MET A 231 18.34 8.66 -7.19
C MET A 231 16.90 8.95 -7.67
N PRO A 232 16.12 7.93 -8.04
CA PRO A 232 14.73 8.13 -8.44
C PRO A 232 13.87 8.57 -7.24
N ARG A 233 12.65 9.03 -7.51
CA ARG A 233 11.66 9.24 -6.46
C ARG A 233 11.40 7.93 -5.74
N CYS A 234 11.94 7.80 -4.54
CA CYS A 234 11.87 6.58 -3.73
C CYS A 234 11.11 6.85 -2.44
N ARG A 235 10.14 6.00 -2.13
CA ARG A 235 9.40 6.01 -0.86
C ARG A 235 9.57 4.68 -0.14
N ILE A 236 9.72 4.76 1.18
CA ILE A 236 9.71 3.60 2.08
C ILE A 236 8.39 3.63 2.84
N GLY A 237 7.55 2.63 2.60
CA GLY A 237 6.32 2.42 3.35
C GLY A 237 6.65 1.92 4.76
N HIS A 238 5.99 2.46 5.77
CA HIS A 238 6.14 2.25 7.19
C HIS A 238 7.39 2.87 7.83
N GLY A 239 8.58 2.32 7.60
CA GLY A 239 9.79 2.80 8.29
C GLY A 239 9.70 2.75 9.82
N LEU A 240 8.78 1.92 10.37
CA LEU A 240 8.52 1.81 11.81
C LEU A 240 9.70 1.17 12.52
N TYR A 241 10.18 0.06 12.02
CA TYR A 241 11.32 -0.67 12.55
C TYR A 241 12.53 -0.48 11.66
N SER A 242 13.54 0.16 12.20
CA SER A 242 14.85 0.34 11.60
C SER A 242 15.93 0.01 12.61
N GLU A 243 17.17 0.23 12.25
CA GLU A 243 18.29 0.24 13.20
C GLU A 243 18.02 1.23 14.33
N ASP A 244 18.60 0.99 15.51
CA ASP A 244 18.45 1.94 16.61
C ASP A 244 19.04 3.30 16.23
N LEU A 245 18.18 4.29 16.04
CA LEU A 245 18.51 5.64 15.58
C LEU A 245 19.41 6.42 16.56
N ASN A 246 19.68 5.91 17.77
CA ASN A 246 20.62 6.49 18.73
C ASN A 246 22.06 6.02 18.49
N THR A 247 22.26 4.90 17.84
CA THR A 247 23.58 4.35 17.56
C THR A 247 24.24 5.08 16.38
N GLU A 248 25.54 4.87 16.20
CA GLU A 248 26.27 5.42 15.05
C GLU A 248 25.67 4.90 13.73
N SER A 249 25.37 3.60 13.65
CA SER A 249 24.69 3.03 12.48
C SER A 249 23.33 3.70 12.21
N GLY A 250 22.53 3.96 13.25
CA GLY A 250 21.27 4.67 13.09
C GLY A 250 21.43 6.11 12.59
N LYS A 251 22.45 6.82 13.04
CA LYS A 251 22.78 8.17 12.51
C LYS A 251 23.21 8.14 11.04
N GLU A 252 23.99 7.13 10.66
CA GLU A 252 24.34 6.90 9.26
C GLU A 252 23.11 6.61 8.40
N LEU A 253 22.14 5.85 8.92
CA LEU A 253 20.87 5.62 8.23
C LEU A 253 20.09 6.91 8.02
N LEU A 254 19.96 7.75 9.06
CA LEU A 254 19.31 9.06 8.95
C LEU A 254 20.02 9.97 7.92
N LYS A 255 21.35 9.94 7.91
CA LYS A 255 22.14 10.65 6.91
C LYS A 255 21.89 10.09 5.50
N LEU A 256 21.88 8.78 5.34
CA LEU A 256 21.56 8.11 4.06
C LEU A 256 20.19 8.52 3.54
N MET A 257 19.16 8.51 4.38
CA MET A 257 17.79 8.94 4.02
C MET A 257 17.80 10.40 3.54
N LYS A 258 18.47 11.28 4.25
CA LYS A 258 18.58 12.69 3.88
C LYS A 258 19.34 12.89 2.57
N ASP A 259 20.51 12.27 2.43
CA ASP A 259 21.38 12.43 1.27
C ASP A 259 20.74 11.87 -0.02
N THR A 260 19.91 10.85 0.10
CA THR A 260 19.19 10.24 -1.04
C THR A 260 17.84 10.88 -1.31
N GLY A 261 17.36 11.76 -0.44
CA GLY A 261 16.04 12.39 -0.57
C GLY A 261 14.86 11.42 -0.47
N VAL A 262 15.10 10.20 0.02
CA VAL A 262 14.03 9.20 0.20
C VAL A 262 12.94 9.72 1.14
N VAL A 263 11.70 9.36 0.85
CA VAL A 263 10.54 9.76 1.65
C VAL A 263 10.07 8.58 2.48
N ILE A 264 9.94 8.77 3.78
CA ILE A 264 9.29 7.79 4.67
C ILE A 264 7.78 8.04 4.65
N GLU A 265 7.01 7.03 4.27
CA GLU A 265 5.55 7.08 4.29
C GLU A 265 5.04 6.26 5.47
N PHE A 266 4.68 6.94 6.53
CA PHE A 266 4.26 6.30 7.78
C PHE A 266 2.74 6.18 7.89
N GLN A 267 2.28 5.12 8.58
CA GLN A 267 0.89 4.78 8.80
C GLN A 267 0.68 4.45 10.28
N LEU A 268 0.12 5.37 11.05
CA LEU A 268 0.08 5.27 12.51
C LEU A 268 -0.94 4.22 12.97
N THR A 269 -2.16 4.30 12.46
CA THR A 269 -3.25 3.41 12.88
C THR A 269 -3.00 1.96 12.48
N SER A 270 -2.51 1.70 11.26
CA SER A 270 -2.22 0.33 10.83
C SER A 270 -1.14 -0.31 11.70
N ASN A 271 -0.09 0.43 12.04
CA ASN A 271 0.99 -0.06 12.88
C ASN A 271 0.51 -0.49 14.28
N VAL A 272 -0.44 0.25 14.87
CA VAL A 272 -1.04 -0.15 16.16
C VAL A 272 -2.00 -1.32 15.97
N ARG A 273 -2.86 -1.28 14.96
CA ARG A 273 -3.89 -2.31 14.74
C ARG A 273 -3.34 -3.66 14.31
N LEU A 274 -2.18 -3.68 13.66
CA LEU A 274 -1.43 -4.90 13.36
C LEU A 274 -0.62 -5.44 14.55
N ASN A 275 -0.72 -4.82 15.73
CA ASN A 275 0.08 -5.10 16.93
C ASN A 275 1.59 -4.91 16.74
N ASN A 276 1.98 -4.11 15.76
CA ASN A 276 3.38 -3.76 15.55
C ASN A 276 3.86 -2.73 16.58
N LEU A 277 2.94 -1.93 17.13
CA LEU A 277 3.17 -1.01 18.25
C LEU A 277 2.14 -1.23 19.34
N THR A 278 2.56 -1.08 20.59
CA THR A 278 1.66 -1.08 21.76
C THR A 278 1.01 0.29 21.95
N ASP A 279 1.74 1.35 21.63
CA ASP A 279 1.29 2.73 21.65
C ASP A 279 2.05 3.57 20.62
N LEU A 280 1.51 4.75 20.30
CA LEU A 280 2.10 5.65 19.30
C LEU A 280 3.36 6.37 19.78
N SER A 281 3.58 6.49 21.10
CA SER A 281 4.71 7.27 21.65
C SER A 281 6.07 6.69 21.26
N SER A 282 6.13 5.40 20.98
CA SER A 282 7.33 4.70 20.52
C SER A 282 7.60 4.81 19.02
N HIS A 283 6.71 5.43 18.24
CA HIS A 283 6.89 5.60 16.81
C HIS A 283 8.08 6.51 16.48
N PRO A 284 8.97 6.14 15.53
CA PRO A 284 10.21 6.86 15.25
C PRO A 284 10.02 8.20 14.53
N ILE A 285 8.79 8.58 14.15
CA ILE A 285 8.50 9.75 13.30
C ILE A 285 9.11 11.05 13.84
N LYS A 286 9.06 11.29 15.16
CA LYS A 286 9.70 12.48 15.76
C LYS A 286 11.19 12.55 15.45
N ARG A 287 11.87 11.41 15.42
CA ARG A 287 13.31 11.35 15.11
C ARG A 287 13.59 11.58 13.66
N TYR A 288 12.76 11.02 12.76
CA TYR A 288 12.88 11.31 11.35
C TYR A 288 12.74 12.80 11.07
N LEU A 289 11.68 13.42 11.60
CA LEU A 289 11.44 14.86 11.42
C LEU A 289 12.56 15.72 12.02
N ALA A 290 13.04 15.40 13.24
CA ALA A 290 14.13 16.11 13.89
C ALA A 290 15.47 16.03 13.12
N ASN A 291 15.65 15.04 12.26
CA ASN A 291 16.82 14.87 11.42
C ASN A 291 16.60 15.29 9.96
N ASN A 292 15.52 16.01 9.66
CA ASN A 292 15.16 16.48 8.34
C ASN A 292 15.03 15.36 7.30
N VAL A 293 14.54 14.20 7.71
CA VAL A 293 14.12 13.14 6.80
C VAL A 293 12.75 13.52 6.23
N ASN A 294 12.58 13.40 4.93
CA ASN A 294 11.30 13.66 4.29
C ASN A 294 10.27 12.62 4.75
N CYS A 295 9.13 13.08 5.23
CA CYS A 295 8.07 12.20 5.71
C CYS A 295 6.72 12.61 5.10
N VAL A 296 5.92 11.62 4.75
CA VAL A 296 4.50 11.80 4.37
C VAL A 296 3.65 10.81 5.14
N GLN A 297 2.40 11.13 5.32
CA GLN A 297 1.46 10.29 6.01
C GLN A 297 0.58 9.54 5.01
N GLY A 298 0.40 8.24 5.21
CA GLY A 298 -0.55 7.39 4.51
C GLY A 298 -1.58 6.80 5.47
N THR A 299 -2.63 6.22 4.95
CA THR A 299 -3.67 5.52 5.71
C THR A 299 -3.50 4.02 5.71
N ASP A 300 -2.59 3.52 4.84
CA ASP A 300 -2.54 2.09 4.50
C ASP A 300 -3.93 1.60 4.03
N GLY A 301 -4.31 0.38 4.32
CA GLY A 301 -5.61 -0.17 4.00
C GLY A 301 -6.73 0.41 4.87
N CYS A 302 -7.11 1.68 4.67
CA CYS A 302 -8.05 2.41 5.53
C CYS A 302 -9.35 1.63 5.81
N GLY A 303 -9.87 0.90 4.82
CA GLY A 303 -11.04 0.04 4.99
C GLY A 303 -10.81 -1.17 5.89
N PHE A 304 -9.55 -1.63 6.05
CA PHE A 304 -9.20 -2.72 6.96
C PHE A 304 -8.93 -2.24 8.38
N TYR A 305 -8.31 -1.05 8.49
CA TYR A 305 -7.88 -0.53 9.78
C TYR A 305 -8.91 0.42 10.40
N GLY A 306 -9.99 0.72 9.68
CA GLY A 306 -11.05 1.60 10.16
C GLY A 306 -10.52 2.97 10.53
N THR A 307 -9.73 3.57 9.64
CA THR A 307 -9.15 4.91 9.76
C THR A 307 -9.37 5.69 8.48
N ASP A 308 -9.21 6.98 8.55
CA ASP A 308 -9.19 7.87 7.40
C ASP A 308 -8.07 8.91 7.53
N CYS A 309 -7.92 9.78 6.53
CA CYS A 309 -6.86 10.76 6.53
C CYS A 309 -6.98 11.77 7.68
N MET A 310 -8.19 12.08 8.13
CA MET A 310 -8.41 13.03 9.24
C MET A 310 -8.04 12.39 10.58
N GLU A 311 -8.41 11.13 10.77
CA GLU A 311 -8.05 10.37 11.98
C GLU A 311 -6.54 10.17 12.07
N GLU A 312 -5.86 9.86 10.95
CA GLU A 312 -4.41 9.80 10.89
C GLU A 312 -3.75 11.15 11.24
N GLN A 313 -4.28 12.27 10.74
CA GLN A 313 -3.78 13.62 11.10
C GLN A 313 -4.01 13.93 12.57
N MET A 314 -5.14 13.55 13.14
CA MET A 314 -5.39 13.70 14.57
C MET A 314 -4.41 12.86 15.41
N ALA A 315 -4.17 11.61 15.01
CA ALA A 315 -3.18 10.74 15.66
C ALA A 315 -1.77 11.35 15.60
N LEU A 316 -1.38 11.89 14.44
CA LEU A 316 -0.09 12.59 14.28
C LEU A 316 -0.01 13.83 15.16
N THR A 317 -1.04 14.65 15.19
CA THR A 317 -1.09 15.87 16.01
C THR A 317 -0.94 15.55 17.51
N ASN A 318 -1.58 14.47 17.97
CA ASN A 318 -1.45 14.03 19.35
C ASN A 318 -0.08 13.40 19.65
N LEU A 319 0.59 12.86 18.62
CA LEU A 319 1.91 12.28 18.78
C LEU A 319 3.01 13.36 18.81
N LEU A 320 2.94 14.41 17.99
CA LEU A 320 3.96 15.47 17.88
C LEU A 320 3.87 16.48 19.02
#